data_4e68779f9f0a7c083d868417b4ad52bf
#
_entry.id   4e68779f9f0a7c083d868417b4ad52bf
#
_cell.length_a   1.000
_cell.length_b   1.000
_cell.length_c   1.000
_cell.angle_alpha   90.00
_cell.angle_beta   90.00
_cell.angle_gamma   90.00
#
_symmetry.space_group_name_H-M   'P 1'
#
loop_
_entity.id
_entity.type
_entity.pdbx_description
1 polymer ?
#
loop_
_entity_poly.entity_id
_entity_poly.type
_entity_poly.pdbx_seq_one_letter_code
_entity_poly.pdbx_strand_id
1 'polypeptide(L)'
;MKIMNIRKKGVSEEPNIYNFNPYIAKENIIKWIKDWFEINGKDCNAVIGISGGKDSSIVAALCVEALGKDRVIGVLMPQGEQSDIKVAKEVVELLGIQSYEINIENAVNAIANPIKYHNNIDFSIQAKTNLPARIRMATLYAVAQSLNGRVIGTSNLSEAVVGYYTLGGDSVSAMFPIKDYTVTEVQMIGRMALNLPGHLVYKTPEDGLSGKTDEDNLGFSYDVLDTYIRSGICKDETIRHKIETLAKNSSFKLFMPDKFNSNLPIFVDNYMI
;
A
#
# COMPACT_ATOMS: atom_id res chain seq x y z
N MET A 1 -0.10 28.75 -0.92
CA MET A 1 -0.13 27.89 -2.12
C MET A 1 1.29 27.40 -2.40
N LYS A 2 1.74 26.34 -1.72
CA LYS A 2 3.04 25.71 -2.02
C LYS A 2 2.80 24.78 -3.22
N ILE A 3 3.06 25.31 -4.41
CA ILE A 3 3.19 24.47 -5.62
C ILE A 3 4.37 23.53 -5.32
N MET A 4 4.06 22.23 -5.27
CA MET A 4 5.07 21.19 -5.18
C MET A 4 6.03 21.37 -6.37
N ASN A 5 7.21 21.92 -6.11
CA ASN A 5 8.33 21.64 -6.99
C ASN A 5 8.64 20.14 -6.86
N ILE A 6 7.96 19.32 -7.67
CA ILE A 6 8.52 18.03 -8.05
C ILE A 6 9.92 18.39 -8.51
N ARG A 7 10.91 18.05 -7.71
CA ARG A 7 12.31 18.28 -8.06
C ARG A 7 12.52 17.64 -9.43
N LYS A 8 12.49 18.44 -10.48
CA LYS A 8 13.20 18.13 -11.71
C LYS A 8 14.67 18.10 -11.30
N LYS A 9 15.14 16.98 -10.79
CA LYS A 9 16.58 16.70 -10.83
C LYS A 9 16.94 16.81 -12.31
N GLY A 10 17.90 17.66 -12.61
CA GLY A 10 18.34 17.90 -13.97
C GLY A 10 18.52 16.57 -14.70
N VAL A 11 17.69 16.31 -15.67
CA VAL A 11 17.73 15.12 -16.51
C VAL A 11 18.85 15.38 -17.51
N SER A 12 20.02 14.89 -17.17
CA SER A 12 21.13 14.75 -18.12
C SER A 12 21.39 13.27 -18.32
N GLU A 13 20.50 12.51 -18.81
CA GLU A 13 20.57 11.14 -19.31
C GLU A 13 19.17 10.54 -19.13
N GLU A 14 18.63 9.87 -20.12
CA GLU A 14 17.35 9.18 -20.04
C GLU A 14 17.37 8.29 -18.79
N PRO A 15 16.40 8.45 -17.86
CA PRO A 15 16.33 7.59 -16.69
C PRO A 15 16.10 6.17 -17.20
N ASN A 16 17.13 5.37 -17.11
CA ASN A 16 17.13 4.02 -17.65
C ASN A 16 16.45 3.10 -16.63
N ILE A 17 15.15 2.83 -16.81
CA ILE A 17 14.41 1.81 -16.04
C ILE A 17 15.16 0.47 -16.06
N TYR A 18 15.93 0.21 -17.12
CA TYR A 18 16.76 -0.99 -17.28
C TYR A 18 17.96 -1.06 -16.31
N ASN A 19 18.29 0.02 -15.61
CA ASN A 19 19.31 0.02 -14.56
C ASN A 19 18.77 -0.36 -13.17
N PHE A 20 17.47 -0.64 -13.03
CA PHE A 20 16.92 -1.11 -11.77
C PHE A 20 17.46 -2.50 -11.44
N ASN A 21 18.07 -2.64 -10.26
CA ASN A 21 18.58 -3.92 -9.76
C ASN A 21 17.73 -4.40 -8.59
N PRO A 22 16.86 -5.40 -8.78
CA PRO A 22 15.93 -5.88 -7.74
C PRO A 22 16.67 -6.51 -6.54
N TYR A 23 17.87 -7.06 -6.73
CA TYR A 23 18.67 -7.64 -5.65
C TYR A 23 19.19 -6.55 -4.72
N ILE A 24 19.75 -5.48 -5.29
CA ILE A 24 20.20 -4.31 -4.49
C ILE A 24 19.02 -3.64 -3.81
N ALA A 25 17.90 -3.49 -4.49
CA ALA A 25 16.68 -2.92 -3.92
C ALA A 25 16.20 -3.75 -2.72
N LYS A 26 16.13 -5.08 -2.86
CA LYS A 26 15.77 -5.99 -1.78
C LYS A 26 16.67 -5.81 -0.56
N GLU A 27 18.00 -5.86 -0.74
CA GLU A 27 18.94 -5.70 0.38
C GLU A 27 18.79 -4.35 1.09
N ASN A 28 18.61 -3.27 0.33
CA ASN A 28 18.39 -1.94 0.89
C ASN A 28 17.07 -1.87 1.69
N ILE A 29 15.98 -2.47 1.20
CA ILE A 29 14.72 -2.51 1.91
C ILE A 29 14.85 -3.33 3.20
N ILE A 30 15.46 -4.50 3.14
CA ILE A 30 15.68 -5.36 4.31
C ILE A 30 16.49 -4.61 5.37
N LYS A 31 17.59 -3.97 4.98
CA LYS A 31 18.38 -3.16 5.90
C LYS A 31 17.54 -2.04 6.51
N TRP A 32 16.78 -1.32 5.69
CA TRP A 32 15.94 -0.23 6.16
C TRP A 32 14.85 -0.70 7.13
N ILE A 33 14.22 -1.86 6.89
CA ILE A 33 13.24 -2.47 7.81
C ILE A 33 13.90 -2.77 9.16
N LYS A 34 15.09 -3.39 9.17
CA LYS A 34 15.83 -3.69 10.40
C LYS A 34 16.16 -2.42 11.19
N ASP A 35 16.73 -1.44 10.53
CA ASP A 35 17.10 -0.16 11.15
C ASP A 35 15.88 0.57 11.71
N TRP A 36 14.76 0.54 10.97
CA TRP A 36 13.51 1.16 11.41
C TRP A 36 12.94 0.50 12.67
N PHE A 37 12.92 -0.84 12.71
CA PHE A 37 12.43 -1.57 13.88
C PHE A 37 13.34 -1.40 15.09
N GLU A 38 14.65 -1.34 14.91
CA GLU A 38 15.59 -1.08 16.00
C GLU A 38 15.28 0.24 16.72
N ILE A 39 14.83 1.25 15.99
CA ILE A 39 14.51 2.58 16.54
C ILE A 39 13.08 2.64 17.06
N ASN A 40 12.11 2.08 16.33
CA ASN A 40 10.67 2.34 16.53
C ASN A 40 9.91 1.18 17.15
N GLY A 41 10.58 0.05 17.42
CA GLY A 41 9.94 -1.13 17.98
C GLY A 41 10.81 -2.38 17.93
N LYS A 42 11.96 -2.36 18.61
CA LYS A 42 12.96 -3.43 18.61
C LYS A 42 12.36 -4.82 18.87
N ASP A 43 11.42 -4.91 19.80
CA ASP A 43 10.76 -6.17 20.19
C ASP A 43 9.34 -6.27 19.62
N CYS A 44 8.98 -5.42 18.68
CA CYS A 44 7.64 -5.44 18.07
C CYS A 44 7.57 -6.40 16.89
N ASN A 45 6.37 -6.91 16.64
CA ASN A 45 6.02 -7.71 15.47
C ASN A 45 5.69 -6.81 14.27
N ALA A 46 5.99 -7.26 13.05
CA ALA A 46 5.45 -6.69 11.83
C ALA A 46 4.07 -7.29 11.56
N VAL A 47 3.01 -6.47 11.59
CA VAL A 47 1.63 -6.91 11.35
C VAL A 47 1.18 -6.45 9.98
N ILE A 48 0.81 -7.38 9.11
CA ILE A 48 0.57 -7.14 7.69
C ILE A 48 -0.79 -7.70 7.28
N GLY A 49 -1.60 -6.89 6.60
CA GLY A 49 -2.80 -7.38 5.92
C GLY A 49 -2.43 -8.22 4.70
N ILE A 50 -2.76 -9.50 4.70
CA ILE A 50 -2.47 -10.41 3.59
C ILE A 50 -3.72 -10.57 2.73
N SER A 51 -3.71 -9.92 1.57
CA SER A 51 -4.82 -9.99 0.59
C SER A 51 -4.66 -11.11 -0.44
N GLY A 52 -3.48 -11.73 -0.51
CA GLY A 52 -3.11 -12.62 -1.61
C GLY A 52 -2.72 -11.86 -2.89
N GLY A 53 -2.67 -10.54 -2.86
CA GLY A 53 -2.11 -9.72 -3.93
C GLY A 53 -0.59 -9.62 -3.84
N LYS A 54 0.04 -9.20 -4.96
CA LYS A 54 1.51 -9.11 -5.10
C LYS A 54 2.18 -8.28 -3.99
N ASP A 55 1.64 -7.09 -3.70
CA ASP A 55 2.26 -6.12 -2.81
C ASP A 55 2.31 -6.64 -1.37
N SER A 56 1.20 -7.16 -0.85
CA SER A 56 1.13 -7.73 0.49
C SER A 56 2.04 -8.96 0.64
N SER A 57 2.13 -9.80 -0.38
CA SER A 57 2.98 -10.99 -0.41
C SER A 57 4.46 -10.62 -0.39
N ILE A 58 4.86 -9.63 -1.20
CA ILE A 58 6.24 -9.16 -1.30
C ILE A 58 6.67 -8.43 -0.01
N VAL A 59 5.80 -7.56 0.55
CA VAL A 59 6.08 -6.89 1.82
C VAL A 59 6.23 -7.90 2.96
N ALA A 60 5.36 -8.92 3.02
CA ALA A 60 5.48 -9.97 4.03
C ALA A 60 6.81 -10.74 3.90
N ALA A 61 7.20 -11.13 2.68
CA ALA A 61 8.47 -11.80 2.43
C ALA A 61 9.68 -10.93 2.81
N LEU A 62 9.66 -9.64 2.47
CA LEU A 62 10.70 -8.69 2.88
C LEU A 62 10.81 -8.57 4.41
N CYS A 63 9.67 -8.52 5.11
CA CYS A 63 9.65 -8.51 6.57
C CYS A 63 10.17 -9.81 7.17
N VAL A 64 9.87 -10.96 6.57
CA VAL A 64 10.40 -12.27 7.01
C VAL A 64 11.93 -12.31 6.85
N GLU A 65 12.47 -11.86 5.72
CA GLU A 65 13.93 -11.78 5.53
C GLU A 65 14.59 -10.76 6.49
N ALA A 66 13.90 -9.71 6.83
CA ALA A 66 14.43 -8.69 7.73
C ALA A 66 14.40 -9.10 9.21
N LEU A 67 13.29 -9.66 9.69
CA LEU A 67 12.99 -9.83 11.11
C LEU A 67 12.94 -11.29 11.54
N GLY A 68 12.86 -12.23 10.60
CA GLY A 68 12.53 -13.62 10.84
C GLY A 68 11.01 -13.86 10.91
N LYS A 69 10.57 -15.06 10.53
CA LYS A 69 9.16 -15.43 10.41
C LYS A 69 8.38 -15.31 11.73
N ASP A 70 9.04 -15.53 12.86
CA ASP A 70 8.42 -15.52 14.19
C ASP A 70 8.01 -14.11 14.65
N ARG A 71 8.51 -13.07 13.96
CA ARG A 71 8.18 -11.67 14.20
C ARG A 71 7.28 -11.07 13.11
N VAL A 72 6.74 -11.88 12.21
CA VAL A 72 5.83 -11.43 11.15
C VAL A 72 4.46 -12.09 11.36
N ILE A 73 3.43 -11.27 11.40
CA ILE A 73 2.05 -11.71 11.62
C ILE A 73 1.19 -11.29 10.44
N GLY A 74 0.58 -12.27 9.77
CA GLY A 74 -0.38 -12.05 8.70
C GLY A 74 -1.80 -11.90 9.25
N VAL A 75 -2.55 -10.92 8.75
CA VAL A 75 -3.97 -10.79 9.06
C VAL A 75 -4.78 -10.87 7.76
N LEU A 76 -5.58 -11.92 7.65
CA LEU A 76 -6.47 -12.16 6.52
C LEU A 76 -7.83 -11.58 6.87
N MET A 77 -8.33 -10.64 6.07
CA MET A 77 -9.56 -9.90 6.38
C MET A 77 -10.59 -9.99 5.24
N PRO A 78 -11.17 -11.18 5.03
CA PRO A 78 -12.22 -11.32 4.03
C PRO A 78 -13.46 -10.50 4.43
N GLN A 79 -14.18 -10.03 3.41
CA GLN A 79 -15.52 -9.46 3.57
C GLN A 79 -16.54 -10.47 3.03
N GLY A 80 -17.14 -11.26 3.92
CA GLY A 80 -17.99 -12.38 3.53
C GLY A 80 -17.19 -13.55 2.96
N GLU A 81 -17.77 -14.25 2.00
CA GLU A 81 -17.08 -15.31 1.26
C GLU A 81 -16.27 -14.70 0.11
N GLN A 82 -14.95 -14.90 0.12
CA GLN A 82 -14.05 -14.45 -0.93
C GLN A 82 -13.31 -15.62 -1.54
N SER A 83 -13.35 -15.74 -2.87
CA SER A 83 -12.69 -16.82 -3.61
C SER A 83 -11.16 -16.79 -3.50
N ASP A 84 -10.59 -15.61 -3.35
CA ASP A 84 -9.14 -15.36 -3.31
C ASP A 84 -8.51 -15.55 -1.94
N ILE A 85 -9.30 -15.81 -0.88
CA ILE A 85 -8.77 -16.11 0.47
C ILE A 85 -7.77 -17.28 0.45
N LYS A 86 -7.93 -18.23 -0.50
CA LYS A 86 -7.01 -19.34 -0.67
C LYS A 86 -5.61 -18.90 -1.04
N VAL A 87 -5.48 -17.86 -1.87
CA VAL A 87 -4.19 -17.30 -2.26
C VAL A 87 -3.52 -16.61 -1.07
N ALA A 88 -4.29 -15.90 -0.25
CA ALA A 88 -3.78 -15.29 0.99
C ALA A 88 -3.26 -16.36 1.97
N LYS A 89 -3.96 -17.50 2.11
CA LYS A 89 -3.52 -18.64 2.92
C LYS A 89 -2.25 -19.28 2.38
N GLU A 90 -2.15 -19.44 1.06
CA GLU A 90 -0.93 -19.93 0.41
C GLU A 90 0.29 -19.06 0.74
N VAL A 91 0.14 -17.74 0.72
CA VAL A 91 1.23 -16.82 1.10
C VAL A 91 1.68 -17.05 2.55
N VAL A 92 0.73 -17.20 3.47
CA VAL A 92 1.02 -17.46 4.89
C VAL A 92 1.76 -18.77 5.07
N GLU A 93 1.31 -19.84 4.41
CA GLU A 93 1.95 -21.17 4.44
C GLU A 93 3.35 -21.14 3.84
N LEU A 94 3.50 -20.50 2.66
CA LEU A 94 4.79 -20.36 1.97
C LEU A 94 5.83 -19.66 2.84
N LEU A 95 5.43 -18.60 3.56
CA LEU A 95 6.32 -17.83 4.41
C LEU A 95 6.48 -18.43 5.82
N GLY A 96 5.65 -19.39 6.20
CA GLY A 96 5.64 -20.03 7.50
C GLY A 96 5.38 -19.07 8.66
N ILE A 97 4.59 -18.04 8.43
CA ILE A 97 4.27 -16.99 9.42
C ILE A 97 2.99 -17.31 10.20
N GLN A 98 2.90 -16.78 11.41
CA GLN A 98 1.65 -16.82 12.18
C GLN A 98 0.59 -15.96 11.49
N SER A 99 -0.67 -16.41 11.51
CA SER A 99 -1.76 -15.63 10.90
C SER A 99 -3.07 -15.72 11.67
N TYR A 100 -3.92 -14.71 11.42
CA TYR A 100 -5.29 -14.64 11.94
C TYR A 100 -6.24 -14.30 10.79
N GLU A 101 -7.37 -15.02 10.73
CA GLU A 101 -8.44 -14.73 9.79
C GLU A 101 -9.57 -14.00 10.54
N ILE A 102 -9.88 -12.78 10.11
CA ILE A 102 -10.90 -11.93 10.73
C ILE A 102 -11.85 -11.43 9.64
N ASN A 103 -13.04 -12.00 9.56
CA ASN A 103 -14.05 -11.57 8.61
C ASN A 103 -14.63 -10.22 9.02
N ILE A 104 -14.50 -9.21 8.14
CA ILE A 104 -14.91 -7.83 8.41
C ILE A 104 -16.34 -7.52 8.00
N GLU A 105 -17.08 -8.46 7.40
CA GLU A 105 -18.42 -8.21 6.84
C GLU A 105 -19.40 -7.61 7.87
N ASN A 106 -19.45 -8.19 9.07
CA ASN A 106 -20.34 -7.70 10.11
C ASN A 106 -20.00 -6.26 10.52
N ALA A 107 -18.72 -5.92 10.62
CA ALA A 107 -18.28 -4.56 10.95
C ALA A 107 -18.63 -3.56 9.85
N VAL A 108 -18.41 -3.94 8.58
CA VAL A 108 -18.81 -3.12 7.42
C VAL A 108 -20.34 -2.90 7.44
N ASN A 109 -21.12 -3.96 7.61
CA ASN A 109 -22.58 -3.90 7.63
C ASN A 109 -23.11 -3.08 8.83
N ALA A 110 -22.48 -3.19 9.99
CA ALA A 110 -22.87 -2.43 11.18
C ALA A 110 -22.75 -0.91 10.98
N ILE A 111 -21.84 -0.46 10.12
CA ILE A 111 -21.71 0.96 9.76
C ILE A 111 -22.57 1.32 8.54
N ALA A 112 -22.56 0.50 7.51
CA ALA A 112 -23.26 0.78 6.26
C ALA A 112 -24.77 0.81 6.41
N ASN A 113 -25.36 -0.14 7.16
CA ASN A 113 -26.81 -0.29 7.28
C ASN A 113 -27.49 0.91 7.97
N PRO A 114 -27.00 1.44 9.10
CA PRO A 114 -27.59 2.64 9.68
C PRO A 114 -27.56 3.86 8.75
N ILE A 115 -26.45 4.04 8.02
CA ILE A 115 -26.33 5.13 7.05
C ILE A 115 -27.39 4.99 5.95
N LYS A 116 -27.49 3.78 5.38
CA LYS A 116 -28.35 3.48 4.24
C LYS A 116 -29.85 3.49 4.61
N TYR A 117 -30.22 2.94 5.78
CA TYR A 117 -31.60 2.64 6.09
C TYR A 117 -32.25 3.57 7.13
N HIS A 118 -31.45 4.26 7.96
CA HIS A 118 -31.97 5.02 9.07
C HIS A 118 -31.79 6.54 8.93
N ASN A 119 -30.88 7.01 8.08
CA ASN A 119 -30.52 8.43 8.02
C ASN A 119 -30.84 9.11 6.68
N ASN A 120 -31.49 8.43 5.74
CA ASN A 120 -31.78 8.92 4.38
C ASN A 120 -30.54 9.49 3.65
N ILE A 121 -29.34 8.96 3.97
CA ILE A 121 -28.10 9.34 3.33
C ILE A 121 -27.89 8.41 2.14
N ASP A 122 -27.70 8.97 0.96
CA ASP A 122 -27.29 8.18 -0.20
C ASP A 122 -25.89 7.61 0.03
N PHE A 123 -25.82 6.31 0.27
CA PHE A 123 -24.58 5.61 0.47
C PHE A 123 -23.89 5.40 -0.87
N SER A 124 -23.09 6.36 -1.28
CA SER A 124 -22.45 6.43 -2.59
C SER A 124 -21.58 5.21 -2.91
N ILE A 125 -21.32 4.98 -4.20
CA ILE A 125 -20.41 3.91 -4.65
C ILE A 125 -19.03 4.07 -4.00
N GLN A 126 -18.50 5.29 -3.96
CA GLN A 126 -17.20 5.57 -3.34
C GLN A 126 -17.19 5.24 -1.83
N ALA A 127 -18.29 5.50 -1.11
CA ALA A 127 -18.41 5.13 0.30
C ALA A 127 -18.41 3.60 0.48
N LYS A 128 -19.13 2.88 -0.38
CA LYS A 128 -19.16 1.40 -0.39
C LYS A 128 -17.79 0.80 -0.65
N THR A 129 -17.03 1.36 -1.59
CA THR A 129 -15.67 0.90 -1.94
C THR A 129 -14.65 1.18 -0.84
N ASN A 130 -14.72 2.36 -0.23
CA ASN A 130 -13.71 2.80 0.73
C ASN A 130 -13.96 2.34 2.18
N LEU A 131 -15.19 2.01 2.55
CA LEU A 131 -15.49 1.58 3.92
C LEU A 131 -14.75 0.30 4.31
N PRO A 132 -14.71 -0.76 3.49
CA PRO A 132 -13.96 -1.98 3.82
C PRO A 132 -12.47 -1.73 4.07
N ALA A 133 -11.82 -0.87 3.28
CA ALA A 133 -10.40 -0.53 3.48
C ALA A 133 -10.16 0.14 4.83
N ARG A 134 -11.07 1.02 5.28
CA ARG A 134 -11.00 1.66 6.60
C ARG A 134 -11.25 0.68 7.75
N ILE A 135 -12.17 -0.26 7.58
CA ILE A 135 -12.40 -1.33 8.57
C ILE A 135 -11.17 -2.24 8.67
N ARG A 136 -10.56 -2.62 7.55
CA ARG A 136 -9.29 -3.38 7.54
C ARG A 136 -8.18 -2.64 8.28
N MET A 137 -8.04 -1.34 8.05
CA MET A 137 -7.05 -0.52 8.78
C MET A 137 -7.31 -0.57 10.29
N ALA A 138 -8.53 -0.32 10.75
CA ALA A 138 -8.88 -0.35 12.16
C ALA A 138 -8.63 -1.74 12.79
N THR A 139 -8.96 -2.81 12.05
CA THR A 139 -8.70 -4.20 12.47
C THR A 139 -7.20 -4.47 12.60
N LEU A 140 -6.37 -4.05 11.63
CA LEU A 140 -4.93 -4.21 11.68
C LEU A 140 -4.30 -3.51 12.89
N TYR A 141 -4.73 -2.28 13.18
CA TYR A 141 -4.24 -1.56 14.36
C TYR A 141 -4.67 -2.22 15.67
N ALA A 142 -5.91 -2.72 15.76
CA ALA A 142 -6.39 -3.46 16.94
C ALA A 142 -5.55 -4.73 17.17
N VAL A 143 -5.29 -5.52 16.12
CA VAL A 143 -4.44 -6.71 16.19
C VAL A 143 -3.00 -6.33 16.54
N ALA A 144 -2.44 -5.32 15.89
CA ALA A 144 -1.07 -4.88 16.14
C ALA A 144 -0.87 -4.44 17.60
N GLN A 145 -1.77 -3.64 18.13
CA GLN A 145 -1.69 -3.21 19.54
C GLN A 145 -1.84 -4.36 20.53
N SER A 146 -2.67 -5.36 20.21
CA SER A 146 -2.86 -6.54 21.05
C SER A 146 -1.65 -7.47 21.05
N LEU A 147 -0.84 -7.46 20.01
CA LEU A 147 0.29 -8.37 19.79
C LEU A 147 1.65 -7.67 19.81
N ASN A 148 1.76 -6.53 20.47
CA ASN A 148 2.98 -5.70 20.47
C ASN A 148 3.54 -5.53 19.07
N GLY A 149 2.74 -5.05 18.12
CA GLY A 149 3.09 -4.96 16.72
C GLY A 149 3.08 -3.55 16.15
N ARG A 150 3.61 -3.45 14.93
CA ARG A 150 3.53 -2.26 14.07
C ARG A 150 2.87 -2.66 12.76
N VAL A 151 1.89 -1.87 12.33
CA VAL A 151 1.21 -2.11 11.05
C VAL A 151 2.14 -1.71 9.91
N ILE A 152 2.34 -2.62 8.95
CA ILE A 152 3.18 -2.41 7.78
C ILE A 152 2.29 -2.21 6.56
N GLY A 153 2.48 -1.09 5.88
CA GLY A 153 1.74 -0.75 4.67
C GLY A 153 2.32 -1.39 3.42
N THR A 154 1.44 -1.63 2.47
CA THR A 154 1.76 -2.37 1.24
C THR A 154 1.58 -1.54 -0.03
N SER A 155 1.27 -0.24 0.09
CA SER A 155 1.13 0.65 -1.06
C SER A 155 2.46 0.84 -1.81
N ASN A 156 2.38 0.88 -3.13
CA ASN A 156 3.50 1.13 -4.03
C ASN A 156 3.45 2.55 -4.64
N LEU A 157 4.47 2.93 -5.39
CA LEU A 157 4.59 4.27 -5.98
C LEU A 157 3.54 4.54 -7.06
N SER A 158 3.24 3.55 -7.90
CA SER A 158 2.31 3.71 -9.01
C SER A 158 0.91 4.04 -8.50
N GLU A 159 0.44 3.31 -7.48
CA GLU A 159 -0.82 3.61 -6.78
C GLU A 159 -0.78 4.99 -6.11
N ALA A 160 0.35 5.32 -5.46
CA ALA A 160 0.51 6.59 -4.76
C ALA A 160 0.42 7.78 -5.72
N VAL A 161 1.04 7.70 -6.89
CA VAL A 161 1.05 8.78 -7.89
C VAL A 161 -0.34 9.10 -8.42
N VAL A 162 -1.13 8.09 -8.74
CA VAL A 162 -2.49 8.30 -9.27
C VAL A 162 -3.58 8.36 -8.18
N GLY A 163 -3.17 8.23 -6.89
CA GLY A 163 -4.08 8.27 -5.74
C GLY A 163 -5.03 7.08 -5.66
N TYR A 164 -4.63 5.93 -6.21
CA TYR A 164 -5.40 4.69 -6.23
C TYR A 164 -5.27 3.95 -4.88
N TYR A 165 -5.69 4.63 -3.83
CA TYR A 165 -5.74 4.10 -2.45
C TYR A 165 -6.76 4.89 -1.62
N THR A 166 -7.17 4.32 -0.50
CA THR A 166 -8.19 4.88 0.39
C THR A 166 -7.54 5.69 1.52
N LEU A 167 -7.81 7.00 1.55
CA LEU A 167 -7.40 7.85 2.67
C LEU A 167 -8.07 7.39 3.97
N GLY A 168 -7.26 7.18 5.02
CA GLY A 168 -7.72 6.64 6.30
C GLY A 168 -8.01 5.13 6.26
N GLY A 169 -7.62 4.45 5.18
CA GLY A 169 -7.62 3.00 5.04
C GLY A 169 -6.18 2.49 4.84
N ASP A 170 -5.90 1.94 3.67
CA ASP A 170 -4.58 1.44 3.27
C ASP A 170 -3.48 2.52 3.17
N SER A 171 -3.88 3.81 3.21
CA SER A 171 -2.92 4.93 3.34
C SER A 171 -2.32 5.08 4.74
N VAL A 172 -2.80 4.34 5.74
CA VAL A 172 -2.37 4.49 7.14
C VAL A 172 -1.61 3.27 7.61
N SER A 173 -0.34 3.47 7.96
CA SER A 173 0.54 2.43 8.48
C SER A 173 1.69 3.08 9.26
N ALA A 174 2.44 2.28 10.02
CA ALA A 174 3.63 2.77 10.71
C ALA A 174 4.81 3.00 9.75
N MET A 175 4.91 2.20 8.69
CA MET A 175 5.93 2.31 7.65
C MET A 175 5.46 1.66 6.33
N PHE A 176 6.08 2.04 5.22
CA PHE A 176 5.77 1.55 3.87
C PHE A 176 7.05 1.12 3.14
N PRO A 177 7.41 -0.17 3.14
CA PRO A 177 8.69 -0.64 2.58
C PRO A 177 8.85 -0.46 1.08
N ILE A 178 7.74 -0.46 0.32
CA ILE A 178 7.76 -0.44 -1.15
C ILE A 178 7.16 0.82 -1.77
N LYS A 179 6.89 1.87 -0.97
CA LYS A 179 6.17 3.07 -1.44
C LYS A 179 6.92 3.88 -2.50
N ASP A 180 8.24 3.74 -2.59
CA ASP A 180 9.06 4.42 -3.60
C ASP A 180 9.34 3.55 -4.85
N TYR A 181 8.79 2.34 -4.90
CA TYR A 181 8.95 1.41 -6.02
C TYR A 181 7.65 1.31 -6.83
N THR A 182 7.80 1.31 -8.16
CA THR A 182 6.67 1.12 -9.09
C THR A 182 6.17 -0.34 -9.07
N VAL A 183 4.99 -0.57 -9.65
CA VAL A 183 4.44 -1.94 -9.76
C VAL A 183 5.41 -2.88 -10.45
N THR A 184 6.01 -2.46 -11.57
CA THR A 184 6.99 -3.27 -12.32
C THR A 184 8.22 -3.59 -11.47
N GLU A 185 8.76 -2.61 -10.75
CA GLU A 185 9.92 -2.80 -9.87
C GLU A 185 9.60 -3.73 -8.69
N VAL A 186 8.41 -3.60 -8.09
CA VAL A 186 7.93 -4.49 -7.03
C VAL A 186 7.80 -5.92 -7.53
N GLN A 187 7.26 -6.12 -8.73
CA GLN A 187 7.20 -7.45 -9.36
C GLN A 187 8.61 -8.05 -9.59
N MET A 188 9.57 -7.23 -10.06
CA MET A 188 10.96 -7.68 -10.21
C MET A 188 11.59 -8.07 -8.88
N ILE A 189 11.36 -7.32 -7.81
CA ILE A 189 11.82 -7.67 -6.45
C ILE A 189 11.21 -9.02 -6.04
N GLY A 190 9.91 -9.17 -6.16
CA GLY A 190 9.19 -10.38 -5.77
C GLY A 190 9.66 -11.61 -6.53
N ARG A 191 9.77 -11.51 -7.86
CA ARG A 191 10.09 -12.66 -8.71
C ARG A 191 11.55 -13.00 -8.74
N MET A 192 12.43 -12.01 -8.90
CA MET A 192 13.86 -12.24 -9.13
C MET A 192 14.65 -12.30 -7.83
N ALA A 193 14.38 -11.41 -6.88
CA ALA A 193 15.20 -11.28 -5.68
C ALA A 193 14.65 -12.08 -4.48
N LEU A 194 13.32 -12.21 -4.35
CA LEU A 194 12.66 -13.01 -3.31
C LEU A 194 12.26 -14.42 -3.78
N ASN A 195 12.34 -14.68 -5.09
CA ASN A 195 11.98 -15.96 -5.72
C ASN A 195 10.56 -16.46 -5.39
N LEU A 196 9.62 -15.52 -5.22
CA LEU A 196 8.23 -15.87 -5.00
C LEU A 196 7.61 -16.51 -6.25
N PRO A 197 6.62 -17.41 -6.09
CA PRO A 197 5.91 -18.01 -7.22
C PRO A 197 5.31 -16.96 -8.16
N GLY A 198 5.43 -17.20 -9.48
CA GLY A 198 4.97 -16.23 -10.49
C GLY A 198 3.50 -15.88 -10.38
N HIS A 199 2.62 -16.83 -10.03
CA HIS A 199 1.19 -16.58 -9.87
C HIS A 199 0.85 -15.65 -8.68
N LEU A 200 1.72 -15.54 -7.66
CA LEU A 200 1.58 -14.57 -6.57
C LEU A 200 2.07 -13.19 -6.97
N VAL A 201 3.11 -13.11 -7.82
CA VAL A 201 3.73 -11.85 -8.22
C VAL A 201 3.00 -11.18 -9.38
N TYR A 202 2.50 -11.97 -10.34
CA TYR A 202 1.84 -11.47 -11.56
C TYR A 202 0.32 -11.60 -11.52
N LYS A 203 -0.27 -11.89 -10.34
CA LYS A 203 -1.73 -11.85 -10.19
C LYS A 203 -2.23 -10.47 -10.58
N THR A 204 -3.17 -10.43 -11.52
CA THR A 204 -3.80 -9.18 -11.94
C THR A 204 -4.51 -8.55 -10.75
N PRO A 205 -4.22 -7.28 -10.41
CA PRO A 205 -4.91 -6.58 -9.35
C PRO A 205 -6.38 -6.37 -9.71
N GLU A 206 -7.28 -6.74 -8.81
CA GLU A 206 -8.72 -6.54 -8.95
C GLU A 206 -9.22 -5.76 -7.73
N ASP A 207 -10.21 -4.89 -7.94
CA ASP A 207 -10.80 -4.10 -6.86
C ASP A 207 -11.67 -4.94 -5.89
N GLY A 208 -11.90 -6.21 -6.20
CA GLY A 208 -12.69 -7.15 -5.41
C GLY A 208 -14.19 -6.83 -5.33
N LEU A 209 -14.67 -5.85 -6.08
CA LEU A 209 -16.06 -5.35 -6.01
C LEU A 209 -16.75 -5.32 -7.37
N SER A 210 -16.09 -4.83 -8.41
CA SER A 210 -16.70 -4.65 -9.74
C SER A 210 -16.38 -5.76 -10.72
N GLY A 211 -15.44 -6.65 -10.40
CA GLY A 211 -14.89 -7.64 -11.33
C GLY A 211 -14.00 -7.02 -12.42
N LYS A 212 -13.64 -5.75 -12.25
CA LYS A 212 -12.73 -5.03 -13.13
C LYS A 212 -11.34 -5.02 -12.55
N THR A 213 -10.35 -4.99 -13.42
CA THR A 213 -8.96 -4.79 -13.01
C THR A 213 -8.70 -3.32 -12.67
N ASP A 214 -7.61 -3.07 -11.93
CA ASP A 214 -7.17 -1.71 -11.66
C ASP A 214 -6.90 -0.94 -12.97
N GLU A 215 -6.28 -1.60 -13.95
CA GLU A 215 -5.99 -1.01 -15.27
C GLU A 215 -7.27 -0.65 -16.05
N ASP A 216 -8.33 -1.48 -15.95
CA ASP A 216 -9.64 -1.16 -16.53
C ASP A 216 -10.24 0.12 -15.89
N ASN A 217 -10.11 0.24 -14.58
CA ASN A 217 -10.61 1.41 -13.84
C ASN A 217 -9.76 2.67 -14.14
N LEU A 218 -8.45 2.52 -14.22
CA LEU A 218 -7.52 3.59 -14.57
C LEU A 218 -7.61 3.97 -16.05
N GLY A 219 -7.86 2.97 -16.94
CA GLY A 219 -7.91 3.13 -18.39
C GLY A 219 -6.54 3.29 -19.06
N PHE A 220 -5.50 2.82 -18.39
CA PHE A 220 -4.14 2.64 -18.88
C PHE A 220 -3.42 1.57 -18.05
N SER A 221 -2.38 0.95 -18.62
CA SER A 221 -1.62 -0.08 -17.94
C SER A 221 -0.60 0.49 -16.94
N TYR A 222 -0.24 -0.33 -15.95
CA TYR A 222 0.86 0.01 -15.03
C TYR A 222 2.20 0.15 -15.76
N ASP A 223 2.44 -0.59 -16.84
CA ASP A 223 3.66 -0.44 -17.64
C ASP A 223 3.81 0.98 -18.22
N VAL A 224 2.72 1.54 -18.76
CA VAL A 224 2.69 2.93 -19.26
C VAL A 224 2.89 3.92 -18.12
N LEU A 225 2.21 3.70 -16.99
CA LEU A 225 2.32 4.57 -15.80
C LEU A 225 3.74 4.57 -15.24
N ASP A 226 4.34 3.40 -15.06
CA ASP A 226 5.66 3.20 -14.47
C ASP A 226 6.75 3.80 -15.38
N THR A 227 6.61 3.61 -16.70
CA THR A 227 7.46 4.26 -17.69
C THR A 227 7.37 5.78 -17.55
N TYR A 228 6.16 6.33 -17.45
CA TYR A 228 5.98 7.78 -17.29
C TYR A 228 6.56 8.28 -15.95
N ILE A 229 6.34 7.57 -14.85
CA ILE A 229 6.89 7.93 -13.53
C ILE A 229 8.42 8.02 -13.57
N ARG A 230 9.10 7.05 -14.20
CA ARG A 230 10.56 6.95 -14.19
C ARG A 230 11.25 7.77 -15.24
N SER A 231 10.65 7.92 -16.42
CA SER A 231 11.27 8.59 -17.58
C SER A 231 10.65 9.93 -17.95
N GLY A 232 9.41 10.20 -17.53
CA GLY A 232 8.62 11.33 -18.03
C GLY A 232 8.08 11.11 -19.44
N ILE A 233 8.25 9.92 -20.03
CA ILE A 233 7.85 9.61 -21.40
C ILE A 233 6.50 8.88 -21.40
N CYS A 234 5.51 9.46 -22.06
CA CYS A 234 4.25 8.81 -22.40
C CYS A 234 3.91 9.17 -23.85
N LYS A 235 3.79 8.16 -24.71
CA LYS A 235 3.55 8.35 -26.15
C LYS A 235 2.14 8.84 -26.47
N ASP A 236 1.17 8.48 -25.64
CA ASP A 236 -0.22 8.87 -25.78
C ASP A 236 -0.52 10.10 -24.92
N GLU A 237 -0.77 11.22 -25.56
CA GLU A 237 -1.06 12.50 -24.90
C GLU A 237 -2.33 12.45 -24.05
N THR A 238 -3.32 11.64 -24.43
CA THR A 238 -4.58 11.50 -23.70
C THR A 238 -4.33 10.77 -22.39
N ILE A 239 -3.55 9.69 -22.44
CA ILE A 239 -3.14 8.93 -21.26
C ILE A 239 -2.26 9.78 -20.35
N ARG A 240 -1.28 10.49 -20.90
CA ARG A 240 -0.42 11.42 -20.13
C ARG A 240 -1.25 12.44 -19.36
N HIS A 241 -2.17 13.11 -20.04
CA HIS A 241 -3.04 14.10 -19.40
C HIS A 241 -3.93 13.48 -18.31
N LYS A 242 -4.42 12.25 -18.53
CA LYS A 242 -5.19 11.52 -17.51
C LYS A 242 -4.37 11.21 -16.26
N ILE A 243 -3.14 10.72 -16.43
CA ILE A 243 -2.20 10.46 -15.31
C ILE A 243 -1.94 11.74 -14.52
N GLU A 244 -1.58 12.84 -15.20
CA GLU A 244 -1.31 14.13 -14.58
C GLU A 244 -2.54 14.68 -13.82
N THR A 245 -3.72 14.50 -14.38
CA THR A 245 -4.99 14.91 -13.74
C THR A 245 -5.26 14.09 -12.48
N LEU A 246 -5.09 12.77 -12.52
CA LEU A 246 -5.24 11.91 -11.35
C LEU A 246 -4.23 12.28 -10.27
N ALA A 247 -2.96 12.44 -10.62
CA ALA A 247 -1.89 12.83 -9.70
C ALA A 247 -2.19 14.20 -9.04
N LYS A 248 -2.62 15.18 -9.82
CA LYS A 248 -3.00 16.50 -9.29
C LYS A 248 -4.18 16.43 -8.33
N ASN A 249 -5.23 15.73 -8.72
CA ASN A 249 -6.47 15.64 -7.93
C ASN A 249 -6.29 14.84 -6.64
N SER A 250 -5.32 13.93 -6.58
CA SER A 250 -5.04 13.09 -5.41
C SER A 250 -3.87 13.58 -4.56
N SER A 251 -3.20 14.64 -4.97
CA SER A 251 -1.98 15.13 -4.29
C SER A 251 -2.16 15.41 -2.79
N PHE A 252 -3.36 15.84 -2.38
CA PHE A 252 -3.67 16.07 -0.96
C PHE A 252 -3.60 14.80 -0.10
N LYS A 253 -3.72 13.61 -0.70
CA LYS A 253 -3.63 12.33 0.01
C LYS A 253 -2.19 11.96 0.39
N LEU A 254 -1.18 12.55 -0.25
CA LEU A 254 0.23 12.21 -0.08
C LEU A 254 0.87 12.81 1.16
N PHE A 255 0.20 13.77 1.78
CA PHE A 255 0.75 14.55 2.89
C PHE A 255 -0.01 14.28 4.18
N MET A 256 0.66 14.57 5.30
CA MET A 256 -0.04 14.71 6.57
C MET A 256 -1.14 15.78 6.43
N PRO A 257 -2.29 15.61 7.10
CA PRO A 257 -3.33 16.62 7.06
C PRO A 257 -2.80 18.00 7.43
N ASP A 258 -3.21 19.02 6.67
CA ASP A 258 -2.86 20.39 6.98
C ASP A 258 -3.36 20.78 8.37
N LYS A 259 -2.52 21.48 9.12
CA LYS A 259 -2.89 22.01 10.42
C LYS A 259 -2.70 23.52 10.46
N PHE A 260 -3.55 24.18 11.24
CA PHE A 260 -3.36 25.60 11.52
C PHE A 260 -2.10 25.78 12.40
N ASN A 261 -1.20 26.64 11.95
CA ASN A 261 -0.04 27.03 12.74
C ASN A 261 -0.39 28.22 13.61
N SER A 262 -0.44 28.03 14.93
CA SER A 262 -0.75 29.08 15.90
C SER A 262 0.41 30.03 16.13
N ASN A 263 1.63 29.73 15.67
CA ASN A 263 2.88 30.43 15.99
C ASN A 263 3.19 30.53 17.51
N LEU A 264 2.51 29.70 18.32
CA LEU A 264 2.83 29.62 19.75
C LEU A 264 4.10 28.79 19.96
N PRO A 265 4.94 29.13 20.95
CA PRO A 265 6.18 28.40 21.19
C PRO A 265 5.91 26.97 21.67
N ILE A 266 6.71 26.04 21.22
CA ILE A 266 6.71 24.62 21.64
C ILE A 266 8.08 24.34 22.25
N PHE A 267 8.11 24.00 23.55
CA PHE A 267 9.34 23.77 24.33
C PHE A 267 9.57 22.27 24.58
N VAL A 268 9.32 21.43 23.58
CA VAL A 268 9.59 19.99 23.66
C VAL A 268 10.72 19.67 22.70
N ASP A 269 11.83 19.19 23.25
CA ASP A 269 12.97 18.75 22.44
C ASP A 269 12.56 17.61 21.50
N ASN A 270 13.02 17.66 20.26
CA ASN A 270 12.74 16.68 19.20
C ASN A 270 11.27 16.60 18.76
N TYR A 271 10.43 17.60 19.08
CA TYR A 271 9.10 17.68 18.49
C TYR A 271 9.21 18.18 17.04
N MET A 272 9.26 17.24 16.11
CA MET A 272 9.25 17.55 14.68
C MET A 272 7.81 17.69 14.18
N ILE A 273 7.50 18.86 13.62
CA ILE A 273 6.21 19.22 13.04
C ILE A 273 6.27 19.09 11.52
#